data_fb4cf72d4fb0f7bfc219dd1690027c69
#
_entry.id   fb4cf72d4fb0f7bfc219dd1690027c69
#
_cell.length_a   1.000
_cell.length_b   1.000
_cell.length_c   1.000
_cell.angle_alpha   90.00
_cell.angle_beta   90.00
_cell.angle_gamma   90.00
#
_symmetry.space_group_name_H-M   'P 1'
#
loop_
_entity.id
_entity.type
_entity.pdbx_description
1 polymer ?
#
loop_
_entity_poly.entity_id
_entity_poly.type
_entity_poly.pdbx_seq_one_letter_code
_entity_poly.pdbx_strand_id
1 'polypeptide(L)'
;MPAEITLPVFLEDRLRNAPHRHVVQKALENFSDWFQVSRLPFFPDYTDHGIQHMEQVLHTAAKLIPNTAHPYFSGADAAALILAVLFHDSALHLSEAGFYQLIKGTDTAYAPVSPFDSADWAQTWADFMFLARRWDDAKLVKVFGGDNGVPSASVQDPFAHWSNLTRTDYLLIGEFIRQQHPRLAHEMALHGVPGVSGQMLKLEESLPSEWRNLVGLIARSHGLPLRDCLDYLKNSPDFGEEARRDYQGVHAVYLMALLRVADYFQIDSDRTSNRIFEYKKIYSGISQIEHKAHQAVRNITRGDDPEALFIKVKPDEVAVFLRLKEWLAGIQQELDSSWAVLGEVYGRYDIEGWDKLGLAFRRVRSNLDNVKEFAETVSYVPDRIRFDVARAELLKLLIGPLYGDDPSYGVRELMQNSIDAVREYEQYVSEHPEYASLPRRNQKTDVAIRLSAFDEANGRAVIVISDRGIGMQEGTIRDYFLRAGASYRKSSQWKTSFENDAAVGAKSKVLRSGRFGIGALAAFLIGEEVTVKTRHVAASEGYVFKAKIESEVIELQKEKDLPVGTSIKVLVDLKRYNELIKNAAKTTRPAFFDWYRLSKPTISREIVDTRVYVSFP
;
A
#
# COMPACT_ATOMS: atom_id res chain seq x y z
N MET A 1 -2.10 39.68 -4.25
CA MET A 1 -1.29 39.66 -3.03
C MET A 1 -0.69 38.29 -2.94
N PRO A 2 0.55 38.12 -2.48
CA PRO A 2 1.08 36.78 -2.22
C PRO A 2 0.16 36.04 -1.25
N ALA A 3 0.01 34.73 -1.41
CA ALA A 3 -0.78 33.94 -0.48
C ALA A 3 0.00 33.84 0.84
N GLU A 4 -0.54 34.40 1.91
CA GLU A 4 0.02 34.30 3.26
C GLU A 4 -0.60 33.11 3.98
N ILE A 5 0.17 32.45 4.86
CA ILE A 5 -0.33 31.36 5.71
C ILE A 5 -1.32 31.96 6.72
N THR A 6 -2.57 31.53 6.64
CA THR A 6 -3.62 31.97 7.55
C THR A 6 -3.70 31.12 8.80
N LEU A 7 -3.75 31.77 9.96
CA LEU A 7 -3.85 31.09 11.24
C LEU A 7 -5.30 30.84 11.65
N PRO A 8 -5.60 29.72 12.33
CA PRO A 8 -6.88 29.57 13.03
C PRO A 8 -7.06 30.67 14.08
N VAL A 9 -8.25 31.22 14.19
CA VAL A 9 -8.58 32.33 15.13
C VAL A 9 -8.09 32.01 16.55
N PHE A 10 -8.26 30.77 17.01
CA PHE A 10 -7.80 30.36 18.34
C PHE A 10 -6.29 30.54 18.53
N LEU A 11 -5.48 30.10 17.56
CA LEU A 11 -4.01 30.24 17.62
C LEU A 11 -3.59 31.69 17.45
N GLU A 12 -4.25 32.45 16.57
CA GLU A 12 -3.98 33.87 16.39
C GLU A 12 -4.23 34.66 17.68
N ASP A 13 -5.36 34.41 18.38
CA ASP A 13 -5.67 35.07 19.63
C ASP A 13 -4.65 34.74 20.72
N ARG A 14 -4.18 33.49 20.81
CA ARG A 14 -3.13 33.10 21.77
C ARG A 14 -1.78 33.73 21.42
N LEU A 15 -1.47 33.88 20.14
CA LEU A 15 -0.21 34.46 19.67
C LEU A 15 -0.12 35.96 20.00
N ARG A 16 -1.23 36.72 20.15
CA ARG A 16 -1.21 38.18 20.37
C ARG A 16 -0.33 38.60 21.54
N ASN A 17 -0.32 37.82 22.62
CA ASN A 17 0.46 38.09 23.82
C ASN A 17 1.53 37.02 24.08
N ALA A 18 1.89 36.25 23.06
CA ALA A 18 2.85 35.17 23.19
C ALA A 18 4.29 35.69 23.31
N PRO A 19 5.17 35.01 24.07
CA PRO A 19 6.59 35.21 23.95
C PRO A 19 7.03 34.93 22.50
N HIS A 20 8.06 35.65 22.05
CA HIS A 20 8.62 35.46 20.71
C HIS A 20 7.64 35.66 19.53
N ARG A 21 6.49 36.34 19.73
CA ARG A 21 5.51 36.63 18.69
C ARG A 21 6.13 37.16 17.40
N HIS A 22 7.09 38.08 17.52
CA HIS A 22 7.79 38.68 16.37
C HIS A 22 8.55 37.64 15.53
N VAL A 23 9.17 36.63 16.18
CA VAL A 23 9.86 35.53 15.48
C VAL A 23 8.88 34.69 14.68
N VAL A 24 7.70 34.38 15.30
CA VAL A 24 6.64 33.62 14.63
C VAL A 24 6.10 34.36 13.41
N GLN A 25 5.82 35.67 13.56
CA GLN A 25 5.32 36.50 12.46
C GLN A 25 6.30 36.54 11.29
N LYS A 26 7.58 36.78 11.59
CA LYS A 26 8.62 36.78 10.56
C LYS A 26 8.82 35.41 9.92
N ALA A 27 8.73 34.33 10.69
CA ALA A 27 8.78 32.97 10.14
C ALA A 27 7.60 32.72 9.19
N LEU A 28 6.37 33.10 9.55
CA LEU A 28 5.19 32.98 8.69
C LEU A 28 5.37 33.71 7.36
N GLU A 29 5.87 34.95 7.39
CA GLU A 29 6.16 35.72 6.17
C GLU A 29 7.21 35.02 5.30
N ASN A 30 8.36 34.65 5.88
CA ASN A 30 9.48 34.05 5.17
C ASN A 30 9.11 32.68 4.58
N PHE A 31 8.41 31.84 5.33
CA PHE A 31 7.96 30.53 4.86
C PHE A 31 6.87 30.64 3.80
N SER A 32 5.95 31.61 3.91
CA SER A 32 4.94 31.89 2.88
C SER A 32 5.61 32.23 1.54
N ASP A 33 6.60 33.12 1.57
CA ASP A 33 7.36 33.51 0.37
C ASP A 33 8.14 32.32 -0.20
N TRP A 34 8.77 31.53 0.66
CA TRP A 34 9.56 30.38 0.23
C TRP A 34 8.70 29.28 -0.40
N PHE A 35 7.58 28.90 0.24
CA PHE A 35 6.69 27.88 -0.29
C PHE A 35 6.04 28.26 -1.63
N GLN A 36 5.86 29.55 -1.92
CA GLN A 36 5.35 30.01 -3.21
C GLN A 36 6.36 29.80 -4.36
N VAL A 37 7.65 29.92 -4.08
CA VAL A 37 8.71 29.77 -5.10
C VAL A 37 9.28 28.35 -5.14
N SER A 38 9.19 27.63 -4.06
CA SER A 38 9.65 26.24 -3.95
C SER A 38 8.72 25.31 -4.73
N ARG A 39 9.28 24.48 -5.60
CA ARG A 39 8.53 23.60 -6.52
C ARG A 39 8.63 22.13 -6.17
N LEU A 40 9.00 21.77 -4.94
CA LEU A 40 9.24 20.38 -4.54
C LEU A 40 10.11 19.64 -5.57
N PRO A 41 11.35 20.04 -5.81
CA PRO A 41 12.12 19.58 -6.97
C PRO A 41 12.27 18.05 -7.00
N PHE A 42 12.41 17.42 -5.83
CA PHE A 42 12.57 15.97 -5.71
C PHE A 42 11.25 15.19 -5.59
N PHE A 43 10.11 15.90 -5.62
CA PHE A 43 8.78 15.30 -5.46
C PHE A 43 7.82 15.73 -6.60
N PRO A 44 8.19 15.45 -7.86
CA PRO A 44 7.40 15.92 -9.00
C PRO A 44 5.98 15.37 -9.04
N ASP A 45 5.73 14.24 -8.40
CA ASP A 45 4.45 13.51 -8.42
C ASP A 45 3.73 13.52 -7.05
N TYR A 46 4.21 14.33 -6.09
CA TYR A 46 3.69 14.34 -4.72
C TYR A 46 2.40 15.16 -4.58
N THR A 47 1.66 14.92 -3.49
CA THR A 47 0.55 15.78 -3.06
C THR A 47 1.07 17.13 -2.60
N ASP A 48 0.16 18.11 -2.44
CA ASP A 48 0.56 19.44 -1.96
C ASP A 48 1.08 19.39 -0.51
N HIS A 49 2.30 19.90 -0.30
CA HIS A 49 2.95 20.10 1.01
C HIS A 49 3.37 21.56 1.20
N GLY A 50 2.77 22.48 0.43
CA GLY A 50 3.02 23.91 0.51
C GLY A 50 2.14 24.62 1.55
N ILE A 51 1.80 25.88 1.27
CA ILE A 51 1.02 26.76 2.15
C ILE A 51 -0.29 26.13 2.60
N GLN A 52 -1.04 25.54 1.66
CA GLN A 52 -2.34 24.95 1.95
C GLN A 52 -2.24 23.78 2.95
N HIS A 53 -1.21 22.95 2.82
CA HIS A 53 -0.96 21.87 3.79
C HIS A 53 -0.67 22.43 5.18
N MET A 54 0.22 23.42 5.30
CA MET A 54 0.55 24.05 6.59
C MET A 54 -0.69 24.63 7.27
N GLU A 55 -1.53 25.34 6.51
CA GLU A 55 -2.82 25.88 7.00
C GLU A 55 -3.75 24.76 7.49
N GLN A 56 -3.91 23.69 6.72
CA GLN A 56 -4.76 22.57 7.08
C GLN A 56 -4.28 21.86 8.35
N VAL A 57 -2.96 21.64 8.49
CA VAL A 57 -2.39 21.07 9.73
C VAL A 57 -2.67 21.96 10.93
N LEU A 58 -2.46 23.29 10.82
CA LEU A 58 -2.74 24.25 11.89
C LEU A 58 -4.23 24.26 12.25
N HIS A 59 -5.11 24.28 11.25
CA HIS A 59 -6.57 24.26 11.47
C HIS A 59 -7.03 22.95 12.11
N THR A 60 -6.45 21.82 11.72
CA THR A 60 -6.75 20.51 12.30
C THR A 60 -6.23 20.43 13.73
N ALA A 61 -5.01 20.87 14.00
CA ALA A 61 -4.45 20.93 15.33
C ALA A 61 -5.32 21.77 16.28
N ALA A 62 -5.76 22.94 15.82
CA ALA A 62 -6.68 23.79 16.61
C ALA A 62 -8.02 23.09 16.92
N LYS A 63 -8.58 22.32 15.99
CA LYS A 63 -9.82 21.53 16.18
C LYS A 63 -9.61 20.33 17.11
N LEU A 64 -8.39 19.82 17.22
CA LEU A 64 -8.02 18.72 18.13
C LEU A 64 -7.92 19.18 19.59
N ILE A 65 -7.75 20.49 19.85
CA ILE A 65 -7.73 21.06 21.19
C ILE A 65 -9.15 21.13 21.73
N PRO A 66 -9.51 20.36 22.78
CA PRO A 66 -10.85 20.43 23.35
C PRO A 66 -11.07 21.76 24.07
N ASN A 67 -12.31 22.24 24.10
CA ASN A 67 -12.66 23.50 24.79
C ASN A 67 -12.21 23.52 26.25
N THR A 68 -12.17 22.38 26.91
CA THR A 68 -11.70 22.24 28.29
C THR A 68 -10.21 22.49 28.45
N ALA A 69 -9.40 22.30 27.40
CA ALA A 69 -7.97 22.60 27.38
C ALA A 69 -7.68 24.08 27.03
N HIS A 70 -8.63 24.79 26.42
CA HIS A 70 -8.40 26.18 25.99
C HIS A 70 -7.82 27.09 27.09
N PRO A 71 -8.32 27.08 28.37
CA PRO A 71 -7.75 27.94 29.39
C PRO A 71 -6.27 27.67 29.69
N TYR A 72 -5.82 26.47 29.49
CA TYR A 72 -4.50 25.98 29.84
C TYR A 72 -3.52 25.96 28.66
N PHE A 73 -4.00 26.18 27.45
CA PHE A 73 -3.18 26.31 26.24
C PHE A 73 -2.58 27.73 26.19
N SER A 74 -1.26 27.81 26.36
CA SER A 74 -0.55 29.08 26.53
C SER A 74 -0.26 29.81 25.20
N GLY A 75 0.17 31.06 25.26
CA GLY A 75 0.73 31.77 24.12
C GLY A 75 2.07 31.17 23.66
N ALA A 76 2.84 30.59 24.57
CA ALA A 76 4.08 29.88 24.25
C ALA A 76 3.80 28.59 23.49
N ASP A 77 2.73 27.85 23.86
CA ASP A 77 2.25 26.70 23.09
C ASP A 77 1.89 27.08 21.65
N ALA A 78 1.13 28.18 21.48
CA ALA A 78 0.76 28.64 20.14
C ALA A 78 1.99 28.99 19.31
N ALA A 79 2.95 29.71 19.86
CA ALA A 79 4.19 30.05 19.16
C ALA A 79 5.01 28.81 18.75
N ALA A 80 5.21 27.88 19.68
CA ALA A 80 5.96 26.65 19.43
C ALA A 80 5.26 25.73 18.42
N LEU A 81 3.93 25.58 18.51
CA LEU A 81 3.15 24.77 17.57
C LEU A 81 3.20 25.32 16.14
N ILE A 82 2.99 26.64 15.98
CA ILE A 82 3.04 27.28 14.66
C ILE A 82 4.41 27.08 14.02
N LEU A 83 5.49 27.37 14.77
CA LEU A 83 6.85 27.16 14.26
C LEU A 83 7.11 25.68 13.92
N ALA A 84 6.72 24.75 14.78
CA ALA A 84 6.93 23.33 14.54
C ALA A 84 6.18 22.84 13.29
N VAL A 85 4.94 23.34 13.06
CA VAL A 85 4.18 23.03 11.84
C VAL A 85 4.89 23.60 10.60
N LEU A 86 5.46 24.79 10.65
CA LEU A 86 6.23 25.33 9.50
C LEU A 86 7.43 24.46 9.14
N PHE A 87 8.08 23.86 10.13
CA PHE A 87 9.29 23.06 9.90
C PHE A 87 9.03 21.59 9.57
N HIS A 88 7.94 20.95 10.02
CA HIS A 88 7.82 19.49 10.02
C HIS A 88 8.04 18.87 8.63
N ASP A 89 7.49 19.47 7.57
CA ASP A 89 7.63 19.02 6.18
C ASP A 89 8.52 19.92 5.32
N SER A 90 9.14 20.95 5.91
CA SER A 90 9.97 21.92 5.19
C SER A 90 11.12 21.27 4.41
N ALA A 91 11.64 20.14 4.91
CA ALA A 91 12.68 19.37 4.24
C ALA A 91 12.29 18.86 2.84
N LEU A 92 11.00 18.66 2.56
CA LEU A 92 10.51 18.26 1.24
C LEU A 92 10.74 19.36 0.17
N HIS A 93 10.87 20.60 0.62
CA HIS A 93 11.13 21.76 -0.23
C HIS A 93 12.63 22.05 -0.50
N LEU A 94 13.51 21.14 -0.05
CA LEU A 94 14.95 21.30 -0.24
C LEU A 94 15.31 21.44 -1.71
N SER A 95 16.13 22.43 -2.05
CA SER A 95 16.63 22.65 -3.40
C SER A 95 17.76 21.68 -3.78
N GLU A 96 18.06 21.55 -5.07
CA GLU A 96 19.22 20.77 -5.53
C GLU A 96 20.53 21.26 -4.89
N ALA A 97 20.73 22.58 -4.84
CA ALA A 97 21.89 23.18 -4.20
C ALA A 97 21.93 22.86 -2.69
N GLY A 98 20.76 22.89 -2.04
CA GLY A 98 20.63 22.54 -0.62
C GLY A 98 20.96 21.08 -0.35
N PHE A 99 20.46 20.17 -1.19
CA PHE A 99 20.79 18.76 -1.06
C PHE A 99 22.29 18.49 -1.33
N TYR A 100 22.85 19.12 -2.36
CA TYR A 100 24.29 19.00 -2.61
C TYR A 100 25.12 19.48 -1.43
N GLN A 101 24.79 20.64 -0.87
CA GLN A 101 25.48 21.19 0.30
C GLN A 101 25.34 20.28 1.51
N LEU A 102 24.16 19.70 1.75
CA LEU A 102 23.91 18.78 2.87
C LEU A 102 24.78 17.52 2.80
N ILE A 103 24.95 16.94 1.62
CA ILE A 103 25.66 15.65 1.45
C ILE A 103 27.17 15.82 1.16
N LYS A 104 27.55 16.84 0.41
CA LYS A 104 28.93 17.08 -0.06
C LYS A 104 29.59 18.32 0.53
N GLY A 105 28.80 19.15 1.19
CA GLY A 105 29.33 20.35 1.84
C GLY A 105 30.22 20.03 3.05
N THR A 106 31.05 20.98 3.39
CA THR A 106 31.90 20.91 4.60
C THR A 106 31.27 21.64 5.80
N ASP A 107 29.98 21.98 5.67
CA ASP A 107 29.27 22.69 6.74
C ASP A 107 28.93 21.73 7.88
N THR A 108 29.57 21.95 9.01
CA THR A 108 29.42 21.16 10.24
C THR A 108 28.16 21.56 11.04
N ALA A 109 27.39 22.54 10.57
CA ALA A 109 26.19 23.01 11.27
C ALA A 109 25.12 21.89 11.37
N TYR A 110 25.00 21.04 10.35
CA TYR A 110 24.05 19.92 10.31
C TYR A 110 24.68 18.66 10.93
N ALA A 111 25.16 18.77 12.16
CA ALA A 111 25.72 17.64 12.89
C ALA A 111 24.63 16.74 13.44
N PRO A 112 24.92 15.44 13.64
CA PRO A 112 23.95 14.49 14.21
C PRO A 112 23.42 14.98 15.58
N VAL A 113 22.10 14.91 15.76
CA VAL A 113 21.43 15.24 17.03
C VAL A 113 21.38 13.98 17.90
N SER A 114 22.32 13.89 18.85
CA SER A 114 22.36 12.77 19.81
C SER A 114 21.15 12.82 20.77
N PRO A 115 20.54 11.68 21.16
CA PRO A 115 20.90 10.30 20.81
C PRO A 115 20.22 9.75 19.54
N PHE A 116 19.46 10.54 18.80
CA PHE A 116 18.68 10.07 17.67
C PHE A 116 19.54 9.68 16.46
N ASP A 117 20.61 10.41 16.23
CA ASP A 117 21.44 10.27 15.04
C ASP A 117 22.88 9.87 15.44
N SER A 118 23.40 8.86 14.77
CA SER A 118 24.78 8.38 14.98
C SER A 118 25.71 8.69 13.80
N ALA A 119 25.14 9.01 12.63
CA ALA A 119 25.88 9.25 11.40
C ALA A 119 25.62 10.67 10.87
N ASP A 120 26.63 11.26 10.24
CA ASP A 120 26.48 12.48 9.47
C ASP A 120 25.69 12.24 8.17
N TRP A 121 25.39 13.31 7.45
CA TRP A 121 24.59 13.24 6.24
C TRP A 121 25.29 12.50 5.09
N ALA A 122 26.60 12.61 4.97
CA ALA A 122 27.38 11.91 3.94
C ALA A 122 27.35 10.40 4.17
N GLN A 123 27.51 9.95 5.42
CA GLN A 123 27.41 8.54 5.79
C GLN A 123 25.96 8.03 5.63
N THR A 124 24.97 8.81 6.08
CA THR A 124 23.54 8.46 5.94
C THR A 124 23.15 8.25 4.47
N TRP A 125 23.66 9.11 3.57
CA TRP A 125 23.50 8.93 2.13
C TRP A 125 24.21 7.69 1.61
N ALA A 126 25.43 7.44 2.02
CA ALA A 126 26.18 6.25 1.59
C ALA A 126 25.47 4.96 2.01
N ASP A 127 24.94 4.90 3.22
CA ASP A 127 24.17 3.77 3.74
C ASP A 127 22.85 3.57 2.96
N PHE A 128 22.14 4.66 2.67
CA PHE A 128 20.96 4.63 1.83
C PHE A 128 21.28 4.08 0.44
N MET A 129 22.33 4.57 -0.22
CA MET A 129 22.76 4.10 -1.54
C MET A 129 23.18 2.64 -1.54
N PHE A 130 23.83 2.18 -0.46
CA PHE A 130 24.18 0.78 -0.29
C PHE A 130 22.94 -0.12 -0.25
N LEU A 131 21.88 0.31 0.44
CA LEU A 131 20.60 -0.40 0.48
C LEU A 131 19.81 -0.27 -0.83
N ALA A 132 19.75 0.92 -1.41
CA ALA A 132 19.00 1.19 -2.62
C ALA A 132 19.48 0.37 -3.82
N ARG A 133 20.79 0.16 -3.94
CA ARG A 133 21.38 -0.73 -4.98
C ARG A 133 20.99 -2.21 -4.82
N ARG A 134 20.34 -2.60 -3.73
CA ARG A 134 19.86 -3.95 -3.41
C ARG A 134 18.34 -4.07 -3.43
N TRP A 135 17.64 -3.03 -3.86
CA TRP A 135 16.19 -3.08 -4.02
C TRP A 135 15.82 -4.13 -5.05
N ASP A 136 14.79 -4.91 -4.74
CA ASP A 136 14.16 -5.82 -5.68
C ASP A 136 13.33 -5.07 -6.74
N ASP A 137 12.90 -5.80 -7.77
CA ASP A 137 12.10 -5.23 -8.87
C ASP A 137 10.81 -4.59 -8.37
N ALA A 138 10.17 -5.17 -7.35
CA ALA A 138 8.94 -4.61 -6.78
C ALA A 138 9.18 -3.24 -6.14
N LYS A 139 10.28 -3.06 -5.39
CA LYS A 139 10.66 -1.78 -4.82
C LYS A 139 11.09 -0.79 -5.89
N LEU A 140 11.84 -1.23 -6.91
CA LEU A 140 12.25 -0.38 -8.04
C LEU A 140 11.03 0.13 -8.82
N VAL A 141 10.06 -0.74 -9.14
CA VAL A 141 8.79 -0.35 -9.77
C VAL A 141 8.01 0.61 -8.89
N LYS A 142 8.00 0.38 -7.58
CA LYS A 142 7.30 1.23 -6.63
C LYS A 142 7.86 2.65 -6.60
N VAL A 143 9.18 2.82 -6.66
CA VAL A 143 9.86 4.13 -6.61
C VAL A 143 9.92 4.78 -7.99
N PHE A 144 10.38 4.05 -9.01
CA PHE A 144 10.67 4.63 -10.34
C PHE A 144 9.55 4.46 -11.36
N GLY A 145 8.55 3.63 -11.05
CA GLY A 145 7.57 3.16 -12.01
C GLY A 145 8.09 2.01 -12.87
N GLY A 146 7.21 1.42 -13.68
CA GLY A 146 7.55 0.33 -14.58
C GLY A 146 6.33 -0.20 -15.31
N ASP A 147 6.54 -0.85 -16.45
CA ASP A 147 5.50 -1.49 -17.23
C ASP A 147 5.52 -3.01 -16.99
N ASN A 148 4.35 -3.59 -16.72
CA ASN A 148 4.19 -5.05 -16.48
C ASN A 148 5.10 -5.63 -15.38
N GLY A 149 5.43 -4.85 -14.37
CA GLY A 149 6.30 -5.27 -13.26
C GLY A 149 7.79 -5.23 -13.59
N VAL A 150 8.19 -4.70 -14.73
CA VAL A 150 9.59 -4.46 -15.10
C VAL A 150 9.95 -3.03 -14.70
N PRO A 151 11.03 -2.82 -13.92
CA PRO A 151 11.45 -1.48 -13.51
C PRO A 151 11.80 -0.61 -14.72
N SER A 152 11.39 0.66 -14.68
CA SER A 152 11.75 1.65 -15.71
C SER A 152 13.19 2.14 -15.58
N ALA A 153 13.84 1.92 -14.44
CA ALA A 153 15.19 2.38 -14.16
C ALA A 153 15.88 1.52 -13.08
N SER A 154 17.21 1.61 -13.05
CA SER A 154 18.09 1.05 -12.02
C SER A 154 18.71 2.14 -11.15
N VAL A 155 19.18 1.78 -9.96
CA VAL A 155 19.78 2.72 -9.01
C VAL A 155 21.22 3.07 -9.43
N GLN A 156 21.44 4.34 -9.73
CA GLN A 156 22.75 4.95 -9.95
C GLN A 156 22.99 6.06 -8.92
N ASP A 157 24.25 6.41 -8.64
CA ASP A 157 24.55 7.52 -7.74
C ASP A 157 24.42 8.85 -8.48
N PRO A 158 23.47 9.73 -8.12
CA PRO A 158 23.28 11.04 -8.76
C PRO A 158 24.54 11.91 -8.71
N PHE A 159 25.40 11.75 -7.71
CA PHE A 159 26.64 12.52 -7.59
C PHE A 159 27.67 12.19 -8.67
N ALA A 160 27.53 11.07 -9.38
CA ALA A 160 28.40 10.76 -10.51
C ALA A 160 28.14 11.65 -11.74
N HIS A 161 26.97 12.28 -11.83
CA HIS A 161 26.55 13.13 -12.96
C HIS A 161 25.65 14.30 -12.52
N TRP A 162 25.97 14.91 -11.39
CA TRP A 162 25.17 15.95 -10.71
C TRP A 162 24.76 17.12 -11.60
N SER A 163 25.61 17.51 -12.57
CA SER A 163 25.28 18.60 -13.51
C SER A 163 24.17 18.24 -14.52
N ASN A 164 23.74 16.99 -14.55
CA ASN A 164 22.73 16.50 -15.52
C ASN A 164 21.83 15.44 -14.86
N LEU A 165 21.11 15.86 -13.81
CA LEU A 165 20.20 14.99 -13.08
C LEU A 165 19.03 14.54 -13.96
N THR A 166 18.76 13.25 -13.93
CA THR A 166 17.63 12.62 -14.62
C THR A 166 16.39 12.57 -13.69
N ARG A 167 15.23 12.29 -14.26
CA ARG A 167 14.02 12.06 -13.47
C ARG A 167 14.19 10.97 -12.41
N THR A 168 14.91 9.92 -12.74
CA THR A 168 15.23 8.82 -11.81
C THR A 168 16.03 9.30 -10.61
N ASP A 169 17.00 10.21 -10.86
CA ASP A 169 17.79 10.79 -9.78
C ASP A 169 16.94 11.64 -8.84
N TYR A 170 16.00 12.43 -9.38
CA TYR A 170 15.05 13.17 -8.56
C TYR A 170 14.18 12.27 -7.69
N LEU A 171 13.66 11.16 -8.25
CA LEU A 171 12.86 10.20 -7.49
C LEU A 171 13.68 9.48 -6.42
N LEU A 172 14.95 9.15 -6.70
CA LEU A 172 15.86 8.51 -5.74
C LEU A 172 16.20 9.45 -4.57
N ILE A 173 16.55 10.69 -4.88
CA ILE A 173 16.80 11.73 -3.88
C ILE A 173 15.53 12.01 -3.08
N GLY A 174 14.38 12.07 -3.74
CA GLY A 174 13.09 12.23 -3.08
C GLY A 174 12.79 11.11 -2.08
N GLU A 175 13.04 9.84 -2.45
CA GLU A 175 12.86 8.71 -1.51
C GLU A 175 13.80 8.82 -0.29
N PHE A 176 15.03 9.28 -0.47
CA PHE A 176 15.95 9.56 0.63
C PHE A 176 15.42 10.67 1.54
N ILE A 177 15.06 11.83 0.96
CA ILE A 177 14.52 12.96 1.72
C ILE A 177 13.25 12.54 2.46
N ARG A 178 12.34 11.79 1.81
CA ARG A 178 11.12 11.27 2.43
C ARG A 178 11.40 10.43 3.67
N GLN A 179 12.49 9.67 3.69
CA GLN A 179 12.88 8.87 4.86
C GLN A 179 13.53 9.73 5.95
N GLN A 180 14.20 10.80 5.58
CA GLN A 180 15.03 11.60 6.49
C GLN A 180 14.43 12.98 6.82
N HIS A 181 13.25 13.35 6.24
CA HIS A 181 12.70 14.69 6.43
C HIS A 181 12.45 15.06 7.90
N PRO A 182 12.03 14.14 8.81
CA PRO A 182 11.83 14.54 10.21
C PRO A 182 13.15 14.94 10.89
N ARG A 183 14.25 14.24 10.60
CA ARG A 183 15.58 14.61 11.07
C ARG A 183 15.99 15.97 10.54
N LEU A 184 15.87 16.16 9.22
CA LEU A 184 16.25 17.40 8.57
C LEU A 184 15.39 18.58 9.04
N ALA A 185 14.10 18.39 9.30
CA ALA A 185 13.23 19.40 9.88
C ALA A 185 13.73 19.91 11.22
N HIS A 186 14.21 19.02 12.09
CA HIS A 186 14.83 19.41 13.38
C HIS A 186 16.09 20.23 13.17
N GLU A 187 16.99 19.76 12.32
CA GLU A 187 18.25 20.46 12.05
C GLU A 187 18.02 21.82 11.35
N MET A 188 16.99 21.92 10.48
CA MET A 188 16.58 23.18 9.88
C MET A 188 16.06 24.19 10.93
N ALA A 189 15.34 23.75 11.94
CA ALA A 189 14.90 24.64 13.03
C ALA A 189 16.09 25.18 13.82
N LEU A 190 17.17 24.41 13.96
CA LEU A 190 18.39 24.83 14.64
C LEU A 190 19.27 25.76 13.79
N HIS A 191 19.43 25.45 12.50
CA HIS A 191 20.50 26.01 11.67
C HIS A 191 20.00 26.76 10.42
N GLY A 192 18.72 26.64 10.07
CA GLY A 192 18.13 27.16 8.82
C GLY A 192 18.09 26.11 7.72
N VAL A 193 17.69 26.51 6.52
CA VAL A 193 17.55 25.62 5.36
C VAL A 193 18.87 25.51 4.59
N PRO A 194 19.38 24.28 4.33
CA PRO A 194 20.62 24.11 3.55
C PRO A 194 20.51 24.75 2.16
N GLY A 195 21.60 25.42 1.72
CA GLY A 195 21.67 26.02 0.40
C GLY A 195 20.91 27.34 0.25
N VAL A 196 20.25 27.82 1.30
CA VAL A 196 19.64 29.15 1.32
C VAL A 196 20.59 30.12 2.00
N SER A 197 21.10 31.10 1.24
CA SER A 197 21.98 32.13 1.77
C SER A 197 21.19 33.17 2.56
N GLY A 198 21.72 33.58 3.71
CA GLY A 198 21.15 34.61 4.58
C GLY A 198 20.23 34.10 5.67
N GLN A 199 19.60 35.06 6.41
CA GLN A 199 18.75 34.74 7.57
C GLN A 199 17.29 34.42 7.23
N MET A 200 16.95 34.32 5.94
CA MET A 200 15.54 34.30 5.50
C MET A 200 14.74 33.10 6.01
N LEU A 201 15.36 31.91 6.09
CA LEU A 201 14.73 30.68 6.59
C LEU A 201 15.42 30.11 7.83
N LYS A 202 16.10 30.96 8.58
CA LYS A 202 16.67 30.67 9.89
C LYS A 202 15.84 31.37 10.95
N LEU A 203 15.51 30.68 12.03
CA LEU A 203 14.92 31.32 13.19
C LEU A 203 15.89 32.37 13.73
N GLU A 204 15.36 33.53 14.11
CA GLU A 204 16.19 34.64 14.60
C GLU A 204 17.03 34.20 15.78
N GLU A 205 18.24 34.74 15.89
CA GLU A 205 19.15 34.48 17.01
C GLU A 205 18.64 35.02 18.35
N SER A 206 17.66 35.93 18.31
CA SER A 206 16.90 36.38 19.48
C SER A 206 16.09 35.25 20.14
N LEU A 207 15.76 34.19 19.40
CA LEU A 207 15.14 32.99 19.96
C LEU A 207 16.25 32.12 20.57
N PRO A 208 16.16 31.76 21.86
CA PRO A 208 17.15 30.90 22.52
C PRO A 208 17.40 29.59 21.77
N SER A 209 18.61 29.06 21.85
CA SER A 209 18.95 27.78 21.18
C SER A 209 18.11 26.62 21.65
N GLU A 210 17.76 26.60 22.93
CA GLU A 210 16.90 25.60 23.56
C GLU A 210 15.48 25.65 22.99
N TRP A 211 14.94 26.84 22.71
CA TRP A 211 13.67 27.01 22.05
C TRP A 211 13.69 26.51 20.59
N ARG A 212 14.76 26.80 19.85
CA ARG A 212 14.94 26.27 18.49
C ARG A 212 15.03 24.75 18.50
N ASN A 213 15.75 24.19 19.48
CA ASN A 213 15.84 22.75 19.69
C ASN A 213 14.45 22.15 20.03
N LEU A 214 13.67 22.80 20.90
CA LEU A 214 12.32 22.36 21.28
C LEU A 214 11.37 22.36 20.07
N VAL A 215 11.35 23.44 19.28
CA VAL A 215 10.56 23.56 18.05
C VAL A 215 10.95 22.45 17.06
N GLY A 216 12.26 22.26 16.86
CA GLY A 216 12.78 21.21 15.99
C GLY A 216 12.41 19.80 16.47
N LEU A 217 12.45 19.55 17.77
CA LEU A 217 12.04 18.28 18.35
C LEU A 217 10.53 18.03 18.17
N ILE A 218 9.68 19.05 18.38
CA ILE A 218 8.24 18.94 18.13
C ILE A 218 7.99 18.64 16.64
N ALA A 219 8.67 19.35 15.74
CA ALA A 219 8.58 19.10 14.30
C ALA A 219 9.04 17.68 13.95
N ARG A 220 10.18 17.22 14.48
CA ARG A 220 10.73 15.88 14.24
C ARG A 220 9.86 14.75 14.78
N SER A 221 9.05 15.02 15.80
CA SER A 221 8.29 14.01 16.54
C SER A 221 7.37 13.18 15.64
N HIS A 222 6.88 13.74 14.51
CA HIS A 222 6.00 13.01 13.60
C HIS A 222 6.69 11.80 12.92
N GLY A 223 8.03 11.76 12.88
CA GLY A 223 8.82 10.65 12.35
C GLY A 223 9.48 9.76 13.41
N LEU A 224 9.22 10.00 14.71
CA LEU A 224 9.81 9.23 15.81
C LEU A 224 8.72 8.61 16.69
N PRO A 225 9.02 7.51 17.42
CA PRO A 225 8.18 7.09 18.52
C PRO A 225 8.04 8.22 19.55
N LEU A 226 6.83 8.52 19.99
CA LEU A 226 6.59 9.64 20.92
C LEU A 226 7.36 9.47 22.25
N ARG A 227 7.58 8.22 22.68
CA ARG A 227 8.36 7.92 23.90
C ARG A 227 9.82 8.30 23.78
N ASP A 228 10.43 8.13 22.61
CA ASP A 228 11.82 8.52 22.38
C ASP A 228 11.98 10.04 22.51
N CYS A 229 10.97 10.81 22.11
CA CYS A 229 10.93 12.25 22.31
C CYS A 229 10.85 12.63 23.80
N LEU A 230 10.08 11.88 24.61
CA LEU A 230 10.04 12.07 26.06
C LEU A 230 11.40 11.80 26.72
N ASP A 231 12.06 10.73 26.31
CA ASP A 231 13.39 10.36 26.83
C ASP A 231 14.43 11.40 26.45
N TYR A 232 14.34 11.98 25.25
CA TYR A 232 15.19 13.10 24.85
C TYR A 232 14.99 14.32 25.77
N LEU A 233 13.75 14.76 25.98
CA LEU A 233 13.45 15.90 26.86
C LEU A 233 13.98 15.68 28.28
N LYS A 234 13.90 14.45 28.78
CA LYS A 234 14.36 14.09 30.11
C LYS A 234 15.87 14.10 30.23
N ASN A 235 16.57 13.60 29.21
CA ASN A 235 18.02 13.29 29.30
C ASN A 235 18.91 14.33 28.59
N SER A 236 18.34 15.24 27.80
CA SER A 236 19.09 16.29 27.11
C SER A 236 19.64 17.31 28.11
N PRO A 237 20.88 17.79 27.91
CA PRO A 237 21.44 18.87 28.74
C PRO A 237 20.71 20.21 28.58
N ASP A 238 20.01 20.43 27.45
CA ASP A 238 19.27 21.67 27.16
C ASP A 238 17.96 21.75 27.95
N PHE A 239 17.46 20.59 28.40
CA PHE A 239 16.19 20.46 29.10
C PHE A 239 16.41 19.78 30.46
N GLY A 240 15.34 19.46 31.11
CA GLY A 240 15.37 18.72 32.37
C GLY A 240 14.13 17.85 32.48
N GLU A 241 14.02 17.05 33.53
CA GLU A 241 12.90 16.13 33.69
C GLU A 241 11.54 16.85 33.61
N GLU A 242 11.45 18.08 34.07
CA GLU A 242 10.23 18.89 34.04
C GLU A 242 9.84 19.34 32.64
N ALA A 243 10.79 19.47 31.71
CA ALA A 243 10.56 19.95 30.35
C ALA A 243 9.58 19.07 29.55
N ARG A 244 9.44 17.79 29.90
CA ARG A 244 8.41 16.93 29.30
C ARG A 244 6.99 17.34 29.66
N ARG A 245 6.81 18.10 30.76
CA ARG A 245 5.52 18.64 31.20
C ARG A 245 5.33 20.07 30.79
N ASP A 246 6.27 20.92 31.21
CA ASP A 246 6.29 22.35 30.92
C ASP A 246 7.73 22.83 30.75
N TYR A 247 8.00 23.50 29.64
CA TYR A 247 9.24 24.22 29.42
C TYR A 247 8.94 25.67 29.08
N GLN A 248 9.08 26.55 30.06
CA GLN A 248 8.80 27.98 29.90
C GLN A 248 7.38 28.29 29.34
N GLY A 249 6.40 27.54 29.78
CA GLY A 249 5.01 27.65 29.34
C GLY A 249 4.68 26.88 28.06
N VAL A 250 5.61 26.03 27.56
CA VAL A 250 5.38 25.14 26.44
C VAL A 250 5.13 23.72 26.93
N HIS A 251 3.96 23.17 26.62
CA HIS A 251 3.59 21.79 26.89
C HIS A 251 4.04 20.91 25.72
N ALA A 252 5.36 20.71 25.54
CA ALA A 252 5.96 20.14 24.33
C ALA A 252 5.35 18.79 23.91
N VAL A 253 5.10 17.87 24.85
CA VAL A 253 4.52 16.55 24.56
C VAL A 253 3.07 16.67 24.08
N TYR A 254 2.32 17.65 24.58
CA TYR A 254 0.99 17.95 24.09
C TYR A 254 1.03 18.46 22.64
N LEU A 255 1.97 19.36 22.33
CA LEU A 255 2.15 19.88 20.98
C LEU A 255 2.61 18.78 19.99
N MET A 256 3.48 17.88 20.43
CA MET A 256 3.87 16.70 19.64
C MET A 256 2.63 15.84 19.29
N ALA A 257 1.80 15.54 20.26
CA ALA A 257 0.56 14.79 20.04
C ALA A 257 -0.38 15.51 19.07
N LEU A 258 -0.54 16.83 19.22
CA LEU A 258 -1.38 17.65 18.33
C LEU A 258 -0.85 17.64 16.90
N LEU A 259 0.46 17.89 16.70
CA LEU A 259 1.07 17.90 15.36
C LEU A 259 0.93 16.53 14.67
N ARG A 260 1.35 15.46 15.34
CA ARG A 260 1.32 14.10 14.82
C ARG A 260 -0.07 13.67 14.38
N VAL A 261 -1.07 13.87 15.24
CA VAL A 261 -2.46 13.53 14.93
C VAL A 261 -3.01 14.45 13.83
N ALA A 262 -2.71 15.75 13.86
CA ALA A 262 -3.17 16.69 12.84
C ALA A 262 -2.61 16.35 11.46
N ASP A 263 -1.36 15.96 11.37
CA ASP A 263 -0.71 15.55 10.12
C ASP A 263 -1.33 14.26 9.56
N TYR A 264 -1.53 13.24 10.39
CA TYR A 264 -2.23 12.01 9.97
C TYR A 264 -3.67 12.26 9.46
N PHE A 265 -4.35 13.31 9.95
CA PHE A 265 -5.68 13.69 9.47
C PHE A 265 -5.69 14.42 8.13
N GLN A 266 -4.53 14.65 7.52
CA GLN A 266 -4.44 15.29 6.20
C GLN A 266 -4.74 14.29 5.05
N ILE A 267 -5.87 13.61 5.14
CA ILE A 267 -6.35 12.60 4.18
C ILE A 267 -7.52 13.09 3.31
N ASP A 268 -7.74 14.38 3.20
CA ASP A 268 -8.88 14.95 2.48
C ASP A 268 -8.67 14.96 0.95
N SER A 269 -9.79 14.88 0.23
CA SER A 269 -9.85 14.97 -1.23
C SER A 269 -9.34 16.31 -1.79
N ASP A 270 -9.38 17.36 -0.98
CA ASP A 270 -8.94 18.71 -1.39
C ASP A 270 -7.43 18.80 -1.65
N ARG A 271 -6.62 17.86 -1.12
CA ARG A 271 -5.17 17.78 -1.40
C ARG A 271 -4.85 17.29 -2.82
N THR A 272 -5.83 16.74 -3.53
CA THR A 272 -5.61 16.20 -4.88
C THR A 272 -6.66 16.72 -5.85
N SER A 273 -6.21 17.44 -6.88
CA SER A 273 -7.08 17.86 -7.95
C SER A 273 -7.32 16.72 -8.94
N ASN A 274 -8.59 16.45 -9.28
CA ASN A 274 -8.94 15.51 -10.35
C ASN A 274 -8.24 15.83 -11.68
N ARG A 275 -7.92 17.11 -11.92
CA ARG A 275 -7.22 17.58 -13.12
C ARG A 275 -5.75 17.14 -13.19
N ILE A 276 -5.12 16.75 -12.05
CA ILE A 276 -3.73 16.30 -12.05
C ILE A 276 -3.56 15.06 -12.95
N PHE A 277 -4.50 14.10 -12.88
CA PHE A 277 -4.47 12.90 -13.72
C PHE A 277 -4.72 13.18 -15.21
N GLU A 278 -5.44 14.26 -15.52
CA GLU A 278 -5.72 14.65 -16.91
C GLU A 278 -4.52 15.32 -17.59
N TYR A 279 -3.74 16.08 -16.81
CA TYR A 279 -2.65 16.91 -17.36
C TYR A 279 -1.24 16.40 -17.04
N LYS A 280 -1.08 15.50 -16.04
CA LYS A 280 0.22 15.05 -15.59
C LYS A 280 0.25 13.52 -15.45
N LYS A 281 1.17 12.88 -16.18
CA LYS A 281 1.43 11.46 -16.01
C LYS A 281 2.20 11.25 -14.71
N ILE A 282 1.54 10.65 -13.70
CA ILE A 282 2.16 10.27 -12.43
C ILE A 282 2.87 8.93 -12.65
N TYR A 283 4.18 8.91 -12.43
CA TYR A 283 5.01 7.73 -12.71
C TYR A 283 5.21 6.84 -11.47
N SER A 284 5.34 7.45 -10.28
CA SER A 284 5.48 6.68 -9.04
C SER A 284 4.17 5.96 -8.70
N GLY A 285 4.24 4.64 -8.57
CA GLY A 285 3.11 3.82 -8.15
C GLY A 285 2.61 4.17 -6.73
N ILE A 286 3.53 4.62 -5.85
CA ILE A 286 3.18 5.12 -4.51
C ILE A 286 2.29 6.35 -4.65
N SER A 287 2.75 7.36 -5.39
CA SER A 287 2.01 8.62 -5.56
C SER A 287 0.65 8.40 -6.22
N GLN A 288 0.53 7.46 -7.15
CA GLN A 288 -0.77 7.12 -7.77
C GLN A 288 -1.78 6.60 -6.73
N ILE A 289 -1.37 5.67 -5.86
CA ILE A 289 -2.24 5.10 -4.84
C ILE A 289 -2.59 6.16 -3.79
N GLU A 290 -1.63 7.00 -3.38
CA GLU A 290 -1.87 8.09 -2.43
C GLU A 290 -2.90 9.09 -2.98
N HIS A 291 -2.74 9.56 -4.21
CA HIS A 291 -3.70 10.46 -4.85
C HIS A 291 -5.11 9.85 -4.92
N LYS A 292 -5.23 8.58 -5.33
CA LYS A 292 -6.52 7.88 -5.38
C LYS A 292 -7.13 7.70 -4.00
N ALA A 293 -6.31 7.43 -2.98
CA ALA A 293 -6.77 7.27 -1.60
C ALA A 293 -7.33 8.59 -1.05
N HIS A 294 -6.66 9.72 -1.28
CA HIS A 294 -7.19 11.05 -0.94
C HIS A 294 -8.54 11.31 -1.64
N GLN A 295 -8.63 11.05 -2.94
CA GLN A 295 -9.86 11.23 -3.71
C GLN A 295 -11.01 10.32 -3.24
N ALA A 296 -10.69 9.17 -2.65
CA ALA A 296 -11.69 8.24 -2.14
C ALA A 296 -12.31 8.68 -0.81
N VAL A 297 -11.71 9.60 -0.07
CA VAL A 297 -12.31 10.22 1.14
C VAL A 297 -13.45 11.14 0.71
N ARG A 298 -14.65 10.91 1.26
CA ARG A 298 -15.86 11.66 0.88
C ARG A 298 -16.31 12.65 1.93
N ASN A 299 -16.16 12.30 3.19
CA ASN A 299 -16.62 13.16 4.28
C ASN A 299 -15.97 12.73 5.60
N ILE A 300 -15.69 13.71 6.46
CA ILE A 300 -15.22 13.54 7.83
C ILE A 300 -16.22 14.27 8.73
N THR A 301 -16.95 13.51 9.55
CA THR A 301 -18.02 14.03 10.41
C THR A 301 -17.86 13.55 11.85
N ARG A 302 -18.45 14.29 12.79
CA ARG A 302 -18.71 13.77 14.13
C ARG A 302 -19.92 12.85 14.05
N GLY A 303 -19.77 11.61 14.52
CA GLY A 303 -20.88 10.68 14.68
C GLY A 303 -21.68 10.95 15.97
N ASP A 304 -22.53 10.00 16.32
CA ASP A 304 -23.30 10.02 17.59
C ASP A 304 -22.39 9.86 18.82
N ASP A 305 -21.20 9.28 18.65
CA ASP A 305 -20.16 9.18 19.68
C ASP A 305 -19.34 10.49 19.67
N PRO A 306 -19.41 11.32 20.74
CA PRO A 306 -18.70 12.60 20.78
C PRO A 306 -17.17 12.45 20.79
N GLU A 307 -16.64 11.28 21.16
CA GLU A 307 -15.22 10.97 21.16
C GLU A 307 -14.73 10.31 19.86
N ALA A 308 -15.62 10.12 18.87
CA ALA A 308 -15.27 9.49 17.60
C ALA A 308 -15.43 10.42 16.39
N LEU A 309 -14.50 10.33 15.45
CA LEU A 309 -14.67 10.86 14.11
C LEU A 309 -15.09 9.74 13.17
N PHE A 310 -16.08 10.00 12.32
CA PHE A 310 -16.51 9.08 11.27
C PHE A 310 -15.99 9.57 9.92
N ILE A 311 -15.16 8.72 9.28
CA ILE A 311 -14.57 8.97 7.96
C ILE A 311 -15.27 8.10 6.94
N LYS A 312 -16.05 8.72 6.05
CA LYS A 312 -16.73 8.04 4.95
C LYS A 312 -15.82 8.00 3.72
N VAL A 313 -15.56 6.80 3.21
CA VAL A 313 -14.70 6.59 2.06
C VAL A 313 -15.40 5.77 0.97
N LYS A 314 -14.94 5.91 -0.28
CA LYS A 314 -15.43 5.15 -1.42
C LYS A 314 -14.24 4.78 -2.32
N PRO A 315 -13.44 3.76 -1.96
CA PRO A 315 -12.38 3.24 -2.81
C PRO A 315 -12.94 2.48 -4.01
N ASP A 316 -12.32 2.65 -5.18
CA ASP A 316 -12.75 2.05 -6.45
C ASP A 316 -12.06 0.72 -6.71
N GLU A 317 -10.93 0.44 -6.03
CA GLU A 317 -10.09 -0.74 -6.22
C GLU A 317 -9.50 -1.24 -4.89
N VAL A 318 -9.08 -2.51 -4.87
CA VAL A 318 -8.54 -3.17 -3.66
C VAL A 318 -7.29 -2.47 -3.12
N ALA A 319 -6.39 -1.98 -3.99
CA ALA A 319 -5.17 -1.30 -3.55
C ALA A 319 -5.49 -0.03 -2.75
N VAL A 320 -6.45 0.77 -3.22
CA VAL A 320 -6.93 1.98 -2.52
C VAL A 320 -7.67 1.62 -1.23
N PHE A 321 -8.51 0.57 -1.26
CA PHE A 321 -9.17 0.06 -0.06
C PHE A 321 -8.16 -0.32 1.04
N LEU A 322 -7.14 -1.09 0.68
CA LEU A 322 -6.09 -1.52 1.62
C LEU A 322 -5.31 -0.33 2.16
N ARG A 323 -4.98 0.63 1.29
CA ARG A 323 -4.26 1.85 1.69
C ARG A 323 -5.08 2.68 2.69
N LEU A 324 -6.37 2.85 2.45
CA LEU A 324 -7.28 3.55 3.37
C LEU A 324 -7.41 2.81 4.71
N LYS A 325 -7.48 1.49 4.70
CA LYS A 325 -7.46 0.71 5.96
C LYS A 325 -6.17 0.90 6.74
N GLU A 326 -5.02 0.92 6.07
CA GLU A 326 -3.72 1.21 6.70
C GLU A 326 -3.70 2.62 7.29
N TRP A 327 -4.23 3.64 6.59
CA TRP A 327 -4.33 4.99 7.09
C TRP A 327 -5.21 5.10 8.32
N LEU A 328 -6.43 4.55 8.26
CA LEU A 328 -7.37 4.56 9.39
C LEU A 328 -6.78 3.86 10.61
N ALA A 329 -6.11 2.72 10.41
CA ALA A 329 -5.40 2.03 11.47
C ALA A 329 -4.23 2.85 12.03
N GLY A 330 -3.48 3.53 11.16
CA GLY A 330 -2.39 4.44 11.56
C GLY A 330 -2.89 5.62 12.39
N ILE A 331 -3.98 6.27 11.97
CA ILE A 331 -4.62 7.35 12.73
C ILE A 331 -5.07 6.83 14.12
N GLN A 332 -5.72 5.66 14.18
CA GLN A 332 -6.16 5.10 15.46
C GLN A 332 -4.97 4.77 16.37
N GLN A 333 -3.91 4.17 15.82
CA GLN A 333 -2.69 3.86 16.57
C GLN A 333 -2.01 5.13 17.11
N GLU A 334 -2.00 6.21 16.32
CA GLU A 334 -1.45 7.48 16.73
C GLU A 334 -2.28 8.14 17.84
N LEU A 335 -3.61 8.08 17.74
CA LEU A 335 -4.52 8.53 18.81
C LEU A 335 -4.28 7.73 20.09
N ASP A 336 -4.21 6.40 20.01
CA ASP A 336 -4.00 5.53 21.18
C ASP A 336 -2.66 5.82 21.87
N SER A 337 -1.59 5.98 21.07
CA SER A 337 -0.25 6.32 21.56
C SER A 337 -0.22 7.70 22.22
N SER A 338 -0.83 8.70 21.57
CA SER A 338 -0.92 10.05 22.09
C SER A 338 -1.70 10.10 23.40
N TRP A 339 -2.88 9.46 23.49
CA TRP A 339 -3.66 9.40 24.71
C TRP A 339 -2.93 8.69 25.85
N ALA A 340 -2.20 7.61 25.58
CA ALA A 340 -1.42 6.90 26.59
C ALA A 340 -0.33 7.80 27.16
N VAL A 341 0.41 8.50 26.30
CA VAL A 341 1.51 9.39 26.72
C VAL A 341 0.98 10.65 27.41
N LEU A 342 -0.07 11.29 26.91
CA LEU A 342 -0.70 12.44 27.56
C LEU A 342 -1.21 12.08 28.96
N GLY A 343 -1.85 10.91 29.12
CA GLY A 343 -2.28 10.41 30.43
C GLY A 343 -1.12 10.14 31.38
N GLU A 344 0.04 9.70 30.88
CA GLU A 344 1.25 9.51 31.67
C GLU A 344 1.88 10.83 32.11
N VAL A 345 1.97 11.79 31.18
CA VAL A 345 2.70 13.05 31.42
C VAL A 345 1.86 14.04 32.20
N TYR A 346 0.57 14.16 31.91
CA TYR A 346 -0.31 15.19 32.48
C TYR A 346 -1.40 14.64 33.40
N GLY A 347 -1.93 13.45 33.15
CA GLY A 347 -3.11 12.93 33.83
C GLY A 347 -2.89 12.37 35.24
N ARG A 348 -1.62 12.28 35.70
CA ARG A 348 -1.28 11.69 37.00
C ARG A 348 -0.82 12.71 38.03
N TYR A 349 -0.86 13.99 37.70
CA TYR A 349 -0.40 15.07 38.57
C TYR A 349 -1.59 15.89 39.06
N ASP A 350 -1.57 16.21 40.33
CA ASP A 350 -2.57 17.10 40.99
C ASP A 350 -2.20 18.55 40.72
N ILE A 351 -2.07 18.91 39.43
CA ILE A 351 -1.86 20.27 38.95
C ILE A 351 -3.11 20.67 38.17
N GLU A 352 -3.77 21.74 38.59
CA GLU A 352 -5.02 22.21 38.00
C GLU A 352 -4.85 22.43 36.49
N GLY A 353 -5.70 21.76 35.71
CA GLY A 353 -5.82 21.92 34.27
C GLY A 353 -4.90 21.03 33.43
N TRP A 354 -3.89 20.40 33.99
CA TRP A 354 -3.03 19.48 33.22
C TRP A 354 -3.80 18.24 32.75
N ASP A 355 -4.72 17.75 33.54
CA ASP A 355 -5.64 16.66 33.18
C ASP A 355 -6.58 17.01 31.99
N LYS A 356 -6.67 18.30 31.62
CA LYS A 356 -7.45 18.80 30.48
C LYS A 356 -6.66 18.84 29.18
N LEU A 357 -5.30 18.71 29.25
CA LEU A 357 -4.43 18.68 28.07
C LEU A 357 -4.58 17.32 27.34
N GLY A 358 -5.67 17.16 26.62
CA GLY A 358 -6.03 15.98 25.86
C GLY A 358 -6.46 16.34 24.44
N LEU A 359 -6.87 15.33 23.68
CA LEU A 359 -7.37 15.50 22.32
C LEU A 359 -8.91 15.48 22.29
N ALA A 360 -9.50 16.19 21.32
CA ALA A 360 -10.96 16.25 21.15
C ALA A 360 -11.59 14.90 20.75
N PHE A 361 -10.76 13.93 20.30
CA PHE A 361 -11.20 12.63 19.84
C PHE A 361 -10.31 11.52 20.39
N ARG A 362 -10.89 10.33 20.56
CA ARG A 362 -10.17 9.10 20.96
C ARG A 362 -10.17 8.04 19.89
N ARG A 363 -11.12 8.10 18.95
CA ARG A 363 -11.29 7.04 17.96
C ARG A 363 -11.70 7.56 16.61
N VAL A 364 -11.34 6.76 15.61
CA VAL A 364 -11.78 6.91 14.24
C VAL A 364 -12.66 5.72 13.89
N ARG A 365 -13.79 6.00 13.23
CA ARG A 365 -14.71 5.04 12.67
C ARG A 365 -14.83 5.26 11.17
N SER A 366 -15.16 4.21 10.45
CA SER A 366 -15.36 4.30 9.01
C SER A 366 -16.43 3.31 8.54
N ASN A 367 -16.98 3.58 7.35
CA ASN A 367 -17.80 2.58 6.65
C ASN A 367 -16.98 1.33 6.21
N LEU A 368 -15.65 1.33 6.36
CA LEU A 368 -14.80 0.15 6.15
C LEU A 368 -14.72 -0.77 7.37
N ASP A 369 -15.24 -0.36 8.52
CA ASP A 369 -15.18 -1.16 9.76
C ASP A 369 -16.03 -2.43 9.65
N ASN A 370 -17.19 -2.34 8.97
CA ASN A 370 -18.00 -3.49 8.62
C ASN A 370 -17.68 -3.96 7.20
N VAL A 371 -16.64 -4.78 7.06
CA VAL A 371 -16.18 -5.28 5.75
C VAL A 371 -17.26 -6.04 4.99
N LYS A 372 -18.16 -6.76 5.69
CA LYS A 372 -19.23 -7.53 5.04
C LYS A 372 -20.24 -6.60 4.37
N GLU A 373 -20.72 -5.60 5.09
CA GLU A 373 -21.65 -4.59 4.56
C GLU A 373 -20.99 -3.76 3.45
N PHE A 374 -19.72 -3.39 3.64
CA PHE A 374 -18.97 -2.67 2.63
C PHE A 374 -18.81 -3.49 1.34
N ALA A 375 -18.55 -4.80 1.44
CA ALA A 375 -18.40 -5.71 0.30
C ALA A 375 -19.65 -5.77 -0.62
N GLU A 376 -20.85 -5.49 -0.07
CA GLU A 376 -22.08 -5.42 -0.85
C GLU A 376 -22.18 -4.14 -1.70
N THR A 377 -21.39 -3.11 -1.36
CA THR A 377 -21.40 -1.80 -2.05
C THR A 377 -20.39 -1.68 -3.18
N VAL A 378 -19.51 -2.66 -3.34
CA VAL A 378 -18.40 -2.63 -4.32
C VAL A 378 -18.42 -3.84 -5.24
N SER A 379 -17.81 -3.69 -6.44
CA SER A 379 -17.71 -4.74 -7.44
C SER A 379 -16.49 -5.66 -7.30
N TYR A 380 -15.76 -5.56 -6.20
CA TYR A 380 -14.58 -6.37 -5.89
C TYR A 380 -14.68 -6.95 -4.47
N VAL A 381 -13.85 -7.92 -4.15
CA VAL A 381 -13.72 -8.45 -2.77
C VAL A 381 -12.76 -7.55 -2.01
N PRO A 382 -13.23 -6.82 -0.97
CA PRO A 382 -12.40 -5.88 -0.22
C PRO A 382 -11.52 -6.61 0.79
N ASP A 383 -10.59 -7.42 0.29
CA ASP A 383 -9.68 -8.22 1.11
C ASP A 383 -8.34 -8.43 0.41
N ARG A 384 -7.29 -8.61 1.22
CA ARG A 384 -5.96 -8.96 0.73
C ARG A 384 -5.87 -10.48 0.53
N ILE A 385 -6.04 -10.91 -0.70
CA ILE A 385 -5.88 -12.32 -1.06
C ILE A 385 -4.43 -12.53 -1.52
N ARG A 386 -3.73 -13.47 -0.88
CA ARG A 386 -2.35 -13.82 -1.19
C ARG A 386 -2.25 -15.28 -1.59
N PHE A 387 -1.22 -15.62 -2.37
CA PHE A 387 -0.73 -16.99 -2.33
C PHE A 387 -0.15 -17.22 -0.94
N ASP A 388 -0.84 -18.02 -0.13
CA ASP A 388 -0.36 -18.39 1.20
C ASP A 388 0.61 -19.55 1.07
N VAL A 389 1.84 -19.22 0.76
CA VAL A 389 2.96 -20.17 0.77
C VAL A 389 4.13 -19.51 1.44
N ALA A 390 4.78 -20.28 2.28
CA ALA A 390 6.08 -19.92 2.81
C ALA A 390 7.08 -19.74 1.66
N ARG A 391 7.13 -18.53 1.10
CA ARG A 391 8.03 -18.00 0.06
C ARG A 391 7.87 -18.65 -1.33
N ALA A 392 7.66 -17.83 -2.35
CA ALA A 392 7.57 -18.20 -3.77
C ALA A 392 8.78 -19.07 -4.25
N GLU A 393 9.95 -18.85 -3.66
CA GLU A 393 11.16 -19.63 -3.91
C GLU A 393 11.06 -21.08 -3.41
N LEU A 394 10.41 -21.33 -2.27
CA LEU A 394 10.14 -22.70 -1.80
C LEU A 394 9.19 -23.44 -2.73
N LEU A 395 8.27 -22.75 -3.39
CA LEU A 395 7.41 -23.34 -4.40
C LEU A 395 8.17 -23.78 -5.64
N LYS A 396 9.03 -22.90 -6.17
CA LYS A 396 9.93 -23.27 -7.30
C LYS A 396 10.80 -24.48 -6.95
N LEU A 397 11.28 -24.52 -5.69
CA LEU A 397 12.10 -25.64 -5.18
C LEU A 397 11.31 -26.93 -4.94
N LEU A 398 10.01 -26.86 -4.61
CA LEU A 398 9.16 -28.03 -4.38
C LEU A 398 8.54 -28.57 -5.68
N ILE A 399 8.23 -27.70 -6.65
CA ILE A 399 7.62 -28.09 -7.92
C ILE A 399 8.64 -28.76 -8.84
N GLY A 400 9.85 -28.22 -8.93
CA GLY A 400 10.93 -28.77 -9.76
C GLY A 400 11.24 -30.25 -9.45
N PRO A 401 11.50 -30.67 -8.20
CA PRO A 401 11.73 -32.08 -7.84
C PRO A 401 10.51 -32.98 -8.02
N LEU A 402 9.28 -32.45 -7.90
CA LEU A 402 8.05 -33.26 -8.00
C LEU A 402 7.61 -33.50 -9.45
N TYR A 403 7.83 -32.55 -10.35
CA TYR A 403 7.30 -32.58 -11.72
C TYR A 403 8.36 -32.33 -12.81
N GLY A 404 9.59 -31.98 -12.43
CA GLY A 404 10.58 -31.47 -13.37
C GLY A 404 10.19 -30.09 -13.91
N ASP A 405 10.97 -29.56 -14.87
CA ASP A 405 10.69 -28.28 -15.54
C ASP A 405 9.75 -28.43 -16.75
N ASP A 406 9.08 -29.59 -16.91
CA ASP A 406 8.22 -29.84 -18.06
C ASP A 406 6.81 -29.19 -17.86
N PRO A 407 6.47 -28.14 -18.65
CA PRO A 407 5.19 -27.44 -18.53
C PRO A 407 3.99 -28.32 -18.86
N SER A 408 4.21 -29.46 -19.52
CA SER A 408 3.12 -30.42 -19.83
C SER A 408 2.48 -30.98 -18.57
N TYR A 409 3.22 -31.11 -17.47
CA TYR A 409 2.62 -31.53 -16.19
C TYR A 409 1.67 -30.49 -15.63
N GLY A 410 1.94 -29.18 -15.84
CA GLY A 410 1.02 -28.11 -15.50
C GLY A 410 -0.31 -28.25 -16.25
N VAL A 411 -0.26 -28.52 -17.54
CA VAL A 411 -1.43 -28.79 -18.37
C VAL A 411 -2.19 -30.02 -17.85
N ARG A 412 -1.48 -31.08 -17.47
CA ARG A 412 -2.09 -32.32 -16.92
C ARG A 412 -2.88 -32.05 -15.65
N GLU A 413 -2.33 -31.32 -14.72
CA GLU A 413 -2.99 -31.00 -13.44
C GLU A 413 -4.23 -30.10 -13.64
N LEU A 414 -4.14 -29.11 -14.54
CA LEU A 414 -5.30 -28.27 -14.84
C LEU A 414 -6.40 -29.04 -15.57
N MET A 415 -6.03 -29.96 -16.48
CA MET A 415 -6.99 -30.88 -17.10
C MET A 415 -7.70 -31.74 -16.07
N GLN A 416 -6.96 -32.31 -15.12
CA GLN A 416 -7.51 -33.15 -14.07
C GLN A 416 -8.50 -32.38 -13.20
N ASN A 417 -8.15 -31.14 -12.80
CA ASN A 417 -9.06 -30.27 -12.03
C ASN A 417 -10.34 -29.96 -12.82
N SER A 418 -10.22 -29.72 -14.13
CA SER A 418 -11.37 -29.49 -15.01
C SER A 418 -12.27 -30.71 -15.14
N ILE A 419 -11.69 -31.91 -15.26
CA ILE A 419 -12.42 -33.19 -15.31
C ILE A 419 -13.17 -33.43 -13.99
N ASP A 420 -12.49 -33.22 -12.86
CA ASP A 420 -13.10 -33.38 -11.53
C ASP A 420 -14.24 -32.38 -11.32
N ALA A 421 -14.06 -31.11 -11.76
CA ALA A 421 -15.12 -30.08 -11.69
C ALA A 421 -16.37 -30.44 -12.54
N VAL A 422 -16.19 -31.07 -13.71
CA VAL A 422 -17.32 -31.52 -14.53
C VAL A 422 -18.08 -32.65 -13.83
N ARG A 423 -17.38 -33.61 -13.24
CA ARG A 423 -17.99 -34.69 -12.49
C ARG A 423 -18.76 -34.20 -11.25
N GLU A 424 -18.19 -33.22 -10.54
CA GLU A 424 -18.84 -32.55 -9.42
C GLU A 424 -20.11 -31.81 -9.87
N TYR A 425 -20.08 -31.14 -11.03
CA TYR A 425 -21.24 -30.50 -11.62
C TYR A 425 -22.36 -31.52 -11.94
N GLU A 426 -22.01 -32.63 -12.60
CA GLU A 426 -22.99 -33.68 -12.96
C GLU A 426 -23.68 -34.24 -11.71
N GLN A 427 -22.92 -34.52 -10.65
CA GLN A 427 -23.46 -35.00 -9.38
C GLN A 427 -24.33 -33.93 -8.71
N TYR A 428 -23.85 -32.70 -8.64
CA TYR A 428 -24.57 -31.59 -7.98
C TYR A 428 -25.90 -31.30 -8.65
N VAL A 429 -25.93 -31.25 -9.96
CA VAL A 429 -27.19 -31.01 -10.73
C VAL A 429 -28.13 -32.21 -10.67
N SER A 430 -27.62 -33.43 -10.52
CA SER A 430 -28.49 -34.59 -10.31
C SER A 430 -29.27 -34.51 -8.99
N GLU A 431 -28.69 -33.87 -7.96
CA GLU A 431 -29.31 -33.63 -6.65
C GLU A 431 -30.11 -32.30 -6.62
N HIS A 432 -29.80 -31.36 -7.54
CA HIS A 432 -30.35 -30.01 -7.62
C HIS A 432 -30.78 -29.68 -9.07
N PRO A 433 -31.87 -30.29 -9.59
CA PRO A 433 -32.27 -30.14 -11.00
C PRO A 433 -32.61 -28.71 -11.44
N GLU A 434 -32.92 -27.82 -10.49
CA GLU A 434 -33.17 -26.38 -10.74
C GLU A 434 -32.01 -25.66 -11.41
N TYR A 435 -30.78 -26.12 -11.21
CA TYR A 435 -29.58 -25.52 -11.80
C TYR A 435 -29.24 -26.03 -13.20
N ALA A 436 -29.93 -27.05 -13.71
CA ALA A 436 -29.67 -27.68 -15.02
C ALA A 436 -29.84 -26.70 -16.20
N SER A 437 -30.73 -25.70 -16.05
CA SER A 437 -31.06 -24.71 -17.08
C SER A 437 -30.11 -23.50 -17.13
N LEU A 438 -29.16 -23.39 -16.20
CA LEU A 438 -28.26 -22.23 -16.17
C LEU A 438 -27.32 -22.19 -17.38
N PRO A 439 -27.01 -20.97 -17.89
CA PRO A 439 -26.08 -20.82 -19.00
C PRO A 439 -24.70 -21.37 -18.66
N ARG A 440 -24.28 -22.39 -19.38
CA ARG A 440 -22.95 -22.96 -19.31
C ARG A 440 -22.07 -22.38 -20.43
N ARG A 441 -20.74 -22.50 -20.25
CA ARG A 441 -19.78 -22.04 -21.23
C ARG A 441 -20.09 -22.61 -22.63
N ASN A 442 -20.12 -21.72 -23.65
CA ASN A 442 -20.38 -22.10 -25.01
C ASN A 442 -19.16 -22.76 -25.66
N GLN A 443 -19.04 -24.08 -25.49
CA GLN A 443 -17.99 -24.91 -26.07
C GLN A 443 -18.60 -26.30 -26.41
N LYS A 444 -18.02 -26.99 -27.41
CA LYS A 444 -18.54 -28.26 -27.92
C LYS A 444 -18.33 -29.43 -26.96
N THR A 445 -17.27 -29.37 -26.12
CA THR A 445 -16.88 -30.44 -25.22
C THR A 445 -16.96 -29.98 -23.77
N ASP A 446 -16.92 -30.90 -22.80
CA ASP A 446 -16.99 -30.59 -21.38
C ASP A 446 -15.73 -29.91 -20.90
N VAL A 447 -14.57 -30.29 -21.43
CA VAL A 447 -13.28 -29.65 -21.20
C VAL A 447 -12.64 -29.29 -22.53
N ALA A 448 -12.12 -28.07 -22.66
CA ALA A 448 -11.43 -27.62 -23.86
C ALA A 448 -10.05 -27.05 -23.51
N ILE A 449 -9.04 -27.48 -24.25
CA ILE A 449 -7.66 -26.99 -24.16
C ILE A 449 -7.30 -26.38 -25.50
N ARG A 450 -6.88 -25.12 -25.46
CA ARG A 450 -6.52 -24.37 -26.65
C ARG A 450 -5.17 -23.67 -26.45
N LEU A 451 -4.18 -24.02 -27.25
CA LEU A 451 -2.90 -23.34 -27.32
C LEU A 451 -2.90 -22.47 -28.59
N SER A 452 -2.66 -21.16 -28.44
CA SER A 452 -2.54 -20.25 -29.59
C SER A 452 -1.21 -20.46 -30.32
N ALA A 453 -1.11 -19.96 -31.55
CA ALA A 453 0.19 -19.73 -32.18
C ALA A 453 1.05 -18.82 -31.31
N PHE A 454 2.37 -18.96 -31.44
CA PHE A 454 3.29 -18.03 -30.79
C PHE A 454 3.27 -16.69 -31.53
N ASP A 455 3.00 -15.62 -30.78
CA ASP A 455 3.01 -14.25 -31.29
C ASP A 455 4.44 -13.69 -31.14
N GLU A 456 5.16 -13.61 -32.27
CA GLU A 456 6.54 -13.08 -32.29
C GLU A 456 6.61 -11.59 -31.93
N ALA A 457 5.57 -10.81 -32.21
CA ALA A 457 5.55 -9.38 -31.92
C ALA A 457 5.45 -9.12 -30.41
N ASN A 458 4.68 -9.93 -29.69
CA ASN A 458 4.51 -9.83 -28.25
C ASN A 458 5.40 -10.80 -27.46
N GLY A 459 6.14 -11.69 -28.14
CA GLY A 459 7.03 -12.68 -27.54
C GLY A 459 6.32 -13.74 -26.69
N ARG A 460 5.02 -14.01 -26.94
CA ARG A 460 4.20 -14.88 -26.08
C ARG A 460 3.16 -15.69 -26.85
N ALA A 461 2.81 -16.85 -26.31
CA ALA A 461 1.63 -17.61 -26.69
C ALA A 461 0.61 -17.62 -25.53
N VAL A 462 -0.57 -18.09 -25.80
CA VAL A 462 -1.66 -18.21 -24.82
C VAL A 462 -2.16 -19.65 -24.81
N ILE A 463 -2.16 -20.29 -23.63
CA ILE A 463 -2.91 -21.51 -23.41
C ILE A 463 -4.16 -21.21 -22.59
N VAL A 464 -5.30 -21.73 -23.06
CA VAL A 464 -6.59 -21.62 -22.34
C VAL A 464 -7.08 -23.03 -22.05
N ILE A 465 -7.34 -23.30 -20.78
CA ILE A 465 -7.99 -24.53 -20.32
C ILE A 465 -9.33 -24.12 -19.72
N SER A 466 -10.40 -24.64 -20.25
CA SER A 466 -11.76 -24.27 -19.83
C SER A 466 -12.65 -25.50 -19.68
N ASP A 467 -13.55 -25.43 -18.69
CA ASP A 467 -14.49 -26.49 -18.38
C ASP A 467 -15.94 -25.98 -18.25
N ARG A 468 -16.86 -26.91 -18.35
CA ARG A 468 -18.28 -26.76 -18.07
C ARG A 468 -18.63 -27.39 -16.72
N GLY A 469 -17.68 -27.32 -15.77
CA GLY A 469 -17.78 -27.89 -14.43
C GLY A 469 -18.60 -27.03 -13.46
N ILE A 470 -18.52 -27.39 -12.17
CA ILE A 470 -19.28 -26.74 -11.11
C ILE A 470 -18.87 -25.28 -10.86
N GLY A 471 -17.65 -24.89 -11.25
CA GLY A 471 -17.07 -23.57 -10.97
C GLY A 471 -16.61 -23.41 -9.51
N MET A 472 -16.15 -22.20 -9.16
CA MET A 472 -15.61 -21.92 -7.83
C MET A 472 -16.37 -20.77 -7.16
N GLN A 473 -16.62 -20.91 -5.86
CA GLN A 473 -17.06 -19.84 -4.97
C GLN A 473 -15.85 -19.09 -4.42
N GLU A 474 -16.05 -17.90 -3.82
CA GLU A 474 -15.01 -17.09 -3.22
C GLU A 474 -14.16 -17.88 -2.21
N GLY A 475 -14.79 -18.59 -1.28
CA GLY A 475 -14.11 -19.42 -0.29
C GLY A 475 -13.26 -20.53 -0.94
N THR A 476 -13.75 -21.14 -2.02
CA THR A 476 -13.00 -22.17 -2.78
C THR A 476 -11.77 -21.56 -3.43
N ILE A 477 -11.88 -20.34 -3.97
CA ILE A 477 -10.74 -19.62 -4.58
C ILE A 477 -9.71 -19.29 -3.51
N ARG A 478 -10.14 -18.67 -2.40
CA ARG A 478 -9.26 -18.17 -1.33
C ARG A 478 -8.56 -19.29 -0.56
N ASP A 479 -9.33 -20.28 -0.13
CA ASP A 479 -8.88 -21.25 0.86
C ASP A 479 -8.26 -22.51 0.24
N TYR A 480 -8.52 -22.76 -1.06
CA TYR A 480 -8.06 -23.97 -1.72
C TYR A 480 -7.38 -23.74 -3.06
N PHE A 481 -7.93 -22.91 -3.95
CA PHE A 481 -7.34 -22.72 -5.27
C PHE A 481 -6.03 -21.92 -5.20
N LEU A 482 -5.99 -20.85 -4.41
CA LEU A 482 -4.82 -20.00 -4.22
C LEU A 482 -3.90 -20.45 -3.07
N ARG A 483 -4.22 -21.53 -2.37
CA ARG A 483 -3.46 -22.04 -1.24
C ARG A 483 -2.78 -23.36 -1.56
N ALA A 484 -1.46 -23.37 -1.60
CA ALA A 484 -0.68 -24.57 -1.87
C ALA A 484 -0.82 -25.61 -0.75
N GLY A 485 -0.99 -26.86 -1.14
CA GLY A 485 -1.16 -27.98 -0.21
C GLY A 485 -2.56 -28.08 0.40
N ALA A 486 -3.44 -27.10 0.17
CA ALA A 486 -4.82 -27.17 0.61
C ALA A 486 -5.67 -27.97 -0.40
N SER A 487 -6.34 -29.01 0.08
CA SER A 487 -7.22 -29.83 -0.75
C SER A 487 -8.69 -29.51 -0.45
N TYR A 488 -9.44 -28.99 -1.44
CA TYR A 488 -10.87 -28.71 -1.33
C TYR A 488 -11.66 -29.95 -0.89
N ARG A 489 -11.24 -31.15 -1.32
CA ARG A 489 -11.82 -32.43 -0.89
C ARG A 489 -11.80 -32.67 0.61
N LYS A 490 -10.86 -32.07 1.34
CA LYS A 490 -10.76 -32.19 2.81
C LYS A 490 -11.65 -31.19 3.55
N SER A 491 -12.29 -30.26 2.83
CA SER A 491 -13.17 -29.25 3.42
C SER A 491 -14.48 -29.88 3.92
N SER A 492 -15.04 -29.31 4.96
CA SER A 492 -16.39 -29.67 5.44
C SER A 492 -17.44 -29.42 4.37
N GLN A 493 -17.31 -28.31 3.62
CA GLN A 493 -18.22 -27.96 2.55
C GLN A 493 -18.27 -29.01 1.43
N TRP A 494 -17.10 -29.49 0.99
CA TRP A 494 -17.05 -30.55 -0.04
C TRP A 494 -17.62 -31.86 0.48
N LYS A 495 -17.28 -32.25 1.72
CA LYS A 495 -17.80 -33.47 2.35
C LYS A 495 -19.31 -33.45 2.46
N THR A 496 -19.90 -32.35 2.91
CA THR A 496 -21.35 -32.19 3.01
C THR A 496 -22.05 -32.35 1.64
N SER A 497 -21.43 -31.85 0.56
CA SER A 497 -22.03 -31.90 -0.78
C SER A 497 -21.81 -33.23 -1.51
N PHE A 498 -20.69 -33.95 -1.25
CA PHE A 498 -20.27 -35.07 -2.08
C PHE A 498 -19.91 -36.36 -1.32
N GLU A 499 -20.08 -36.42 0.00
CA GLU A 499 -19.94 -37.66 0.78
C GLU A 499 -21.30 -38.11 1.32
N ASN A 500 -21.53 -39.42 1.39
CA ASN A 500 -22.70 -39.97 2.07
C ASN A 500 -22.55 -39.86 3.59
N ASP A 501 -23.68 -39.80 4.32
CA ASP A 501 -23.69 -39.75 5.79
C ASP A 501 -22.76 -40.77 6.43
N ALA A 502 -22.02 -40.33 7.44
CA ALA A 502 -20.99 -41.11 8.14
C ALA A 502 -21.50 -42.43 8.78
N ALA A 503 -22.82 -42.59 8.93
CA ALA A 503 -23.45 -43.80 9.46
C ALA A 503 -23.34 -45.03 8.55
N VAL A 504 -22.96 -44.88 7.27
CA VAL A 504 -22.89 -45.97 6.28
C VAL A 504 -21.47 -46.21 5.74
N GLY A 505 -20.45 -45.63 6.39
CA GLY A 505 -19.08 -45.64 5.89
C GLY A 505 -18.89 -44.60 4.78
N ALA A 506 -18.23 -43.50 5.07
CA ALA A 506 -18.05 -42.35 4.20
C ALA A 506 -17.47 -42.79 2.85
N LYS A 507 -18.34 -42.94 1.83
CA LYS A 507 -17.95 -43.15 0.43
C LYS A 507 -18.26 -41.90 -0.36
N SER A 508 -17.27 -41.38 -1.06
CA SER A 508 -17.42 -40.26 -1.96
C SER A 508 -18.34 -40.62 -3.12
N LYS A 509 -19.35 -39.79 -3.39
CA LYS A 509 -20.26 -39.89 -4.52
C LYS A 509 -19.57 -39.56 -5.87
N VAL A 510 -18.43 -38.86 -5.82
CA VAL A 510 -17.68 -38.41 -7.00
C VAL A 510 -16.25 -38.95 -6.96
N LEU A 511 -15.81 -39.54 -8.07
CA LEU A 511 -14.43 -39.95 -8.29
C LEU A 511 -13.60 -38.69 -8.60
N ARG A 512 -12.80 -38.28 -7.63
CA ARG A 512 -11.83 -37.19 -7.78
C ARG A 512 -10.41 -37.73 -7.79
N SER A 513 -9.61 -37.34 -8.80
CA SER A 513 -8.27 -37.88 -9.02
C SER A 513 -7.19 -37.03 -8.37
N GLY A 514 -7.45 -35.74 -8.09
CA GLY A 514 -6.48 -34.77 -7.49
C GLY A 514 -6.17 -35.07 -6.03
N ARG A 515 -4.91 -35.38 -5.72
CA ARG A 515 -4.48 -35.76 -4.35
C ARG A 515 -3.66 -34.69 -3.62
N PHE A 516 -3.03 -33.74 -4.35
CA PHE A 516 -1.93 -32.95 -3.78
C PHE A 516 -2.27 -31.48 -3.46
N GLY A 517 -3.44 -30.96 -3.88
CA GLY A 517 -3.83 -29.58 -3.57
C GLY A 517 -2.92 -28.50 -4.18
N ILE A 518 -2.32 -28.77 -5.36
CA ILE A 518 -1.36 -27.87 -6.01
C ILE A 518 -2.00 -27.19 -7.24
N GLY A 519 -3.33 -27.27 -7.37
CA GLY A 519 -4.01 -26.97 -8.64
C GLY A 519 -3.71 -25.61 -9.28
N ALA A 520 -3.67 -24.53 -8.50
CA ALA A 520 -3.34 -23.20 -9.06
C ALA A 520 -1.86 -23.07 -9.40
N LEU A 521 -0.99 -23.71 -8.61
CA LEU A 521 0.46 -23.66 -8.84
C LEU A 521 0.89 -24.39 -10.09
N ALA A 522 0.11 -25.40 -10.51
CA ALA A 522 0.33 -26.08 -11.78
C ALA A 522 0.28 -25.13 -12.99
N ALA A 523 -0.53 -24.06 -12.91
CA ALA A 523 -0.56 -23.04 -13.96
C ALA A 523 0.78 -22.30 -14.11
N PHE A 524 1.53 -22.13 -13.01
CA PHE A 524 2.84 -21.47 -13.03
C PHE A 524 3.99 -22.36 -13.55
N LEU A 525 3.78 -23.67 -13.71
CA LEU A 525 4.67 -24.51 -14.53
C LEU A 525 4.58 -24.13 -16.01
N ILE A 526 3.41 -23.64 -16.45
CA ILE A 526 3.12 -23.31 -17.83
C ILE A 526 3.58 -21.89 -18.16
N GLY A 527 3.38 -20.93 -17.25
CA GLY A 527 3.74 -19.54 -17.50
C GLY A 527 3.63 -18.67 -16.23
N GLU A 528 4.09 -17.43 -16.32
CA GLU A 528 4.24 -16.55 -15.16
C GLU A 528 2.97 -15.76 -14.80
N GLU A 529 2.05 -15.59 -15.75
CA GLU A 529 0.80 -14.85 -15.55
C GLU A 529 -0.41 -15.73 -15.86
N VAL A 530 -1.32 -15.79 -14.91
CA VAL A 530 -2.54 -16.61 -14.97
C VAL A 530 -3.76 -15.71 -14.81
N THR A 531 -4.71 -15.81 -15.73
CA THR A 531 -6.04 -15.18 -15.60
C THR A 531 -7.09 -16.26 -15.42
N VAL A 532 -7.90 -16.16 -14.38
CA VAL A 532 -8.98 -17.11 -14.07
C VAL A 532 -10.31 -16.40 -14.18
N LYS A 533 -11.27 -17.03 -14.86
CA LYS A 533 -12.68 -16.66 -14.89
C LYS A 533 -13.52 -17.85 -14.46
N THR A 534 -14.30 -17.71 -13.39
CA THR A 534 -15.07 -18.82 -12.83
C THR A 534 -16.40 -18.34 -12.25
N ARG A 535 -17.45 -19.18 -12.41
CA ARG A 535 -18.73 -18.99 -11.75
C ARG A 535 -19.21 -20.34 -11.24
N HIS A 536 -19.51 -20.39 -9.94
CA HIS A 536 -20.12 -21.58 -9.34
C HIS A 536 -21.61 -21.69 -9.74
N VAL A 537 -22.08 -22.92 -9.93
CA VAL A 537 -23.45 -23.20 -10.35
C VAL A 537 -24.51 -22.60 -9.43
N ALA A 538 -24.29 -22.58 -8.13
CA ALA A 538 -25.21 -22.00 -7.14
C ALA A 538 -25.00 -20.50 -6.88
N ALA A 539 -24.10 -19.81 -7.62
CA ALA A 539 -23.82 -18.40 -7.42
C ALA A 539 -24.48 -17.54 -8.50
N SER A 540 -24.98 -16.35 -8.12
CA SER A 540 -25.54 -15.36 -9.05
C SER A 540 -24.45 -14.61 -9.81
N GLU A 541 -23.26 -14.50 -9.24
CA GLU A 541 -22.11 -13.79 -9.79
C GLU A 541 -20.89 -14.71 -9.90
N GLY A 542 -20.02 -14.44 -10.83
CA GLY A 542 -18.73 -15.11 -10.95
C GLY A 542 -17.56 -14.22 -10.54
N TYR A 543 -16.36 -14.76 -10.63
CA TYR A 543 -15.12 -14.08 -10.26
C TYR A 543 -14.12 -14.10 -11.39
N VAL A 544 -13.42 -12.97 -11.54
CA VAL A 544 -12.29 -12.80 -12.46
C VAL A 544 -11.10 -12.31 -11.67
N PHE A 545 -9.95 -12.93 -11.84
CA PHE A 545 -8.72 -12.46 -11.24
C PHE A 545 -7.50 -12.81 -12.09
N LYS A 546 -6.46 -11.99 -11.92
CA LYS A 546 -5.13 -12.24 -12.45
C LYS A 546 -4.18 -12.53 -11.31
N ALA A 547 -3.29 -13.47 -11.51
CA ALA A 547 -2.30 -13.87 -10.54
C ALA A 547 -0.93 -14.01 -11.20
N LYS A 548 0.10 -13.48 -10.55
CA LYS A 548 1.50 -13.76 -10.82
C LYS A 548 2.10 -14.38 -9.55
N ILE A 549 3.14 -15.20 -9.69
CA ILE A 549 3.75 -15.88 -8.54
C ILE A 549 4.29 -14.89 -7.50
N GLU A 550 4.72 -13.71 -7.97
CA GLU A 550 5.31 -12.65 -7.15
C GLU A 550 4.29 -11.62 -6.65
N SER A 551 3.00 -11.76 -7.02
CA SER A 551 1.97 -10.81 -6.60
C SER A 551 1.69 -10.92 -5.12
N GLU A 552 1.92 -9.84 -4.37
CA GLU A 552 1.53 -9.75 -2.96
C GLU A 552 0.01 -9.66 -2.75
N VAL A 553 -0.71 -9.16 -3.75
CA VAL A 553 -2.16 -8.97 -3.72
C VAL A 553 -2.77 -9.49 -5.01
N ILE A 554 -3.80 -10.31 -4.87
CA ILE A 554 -4.64 -10.77 -5.98
C ILE A 554 -6.02 -10.14 -5.80
N GLU A 555 -6.41 -9.33 -6.78
CA GLU A 555 -7.73 -8.70 -6.80
C GLU A 555 -8.76 -9.65 -7.39
N LEU A 556 -9.81 -9.93 -6.62
CA LEU A 556 -10.94 -10.75 -7.03
C LEU A 556 -12.10 -9.86 -7.47
N GLN A 557 -12.31 -9.72 -8.78
CA GLN A 557 -13.40 -8.92 -9.35
C GLN A 557 -14.65 -9.77 -9.54
N LYS A 558 -15.81 -9.22 -9.19
CA LYS A 558 -17.12 -9.85 -9.43
C LYS A 558 -17.63 -9.52 -10.83
N GLU A 559 -18.09 -10.51 -11.56
CA GLU A 559 -18.65 -10.37 -12.92
C GLU A 559 -19.99 -11.12 -13.03
N LYS A 560 -21.09 -10.40 -13.33
CA LYS A 560 -22.46 -10.95 -13.29
C LYS A 560 -22.77 -11.93 -14.42
N ASP A 561 -22.25 -11.68 -15.63
CA ASP A 561 -22.64 -12.41 -16.84
C ASP A 561 -21.71 -13.58 -17.18
N LEU A 562 -20.91 -14.05 -16.23
CA LEU A 562 -20.05 -15.20 -16.45
C LEU A 562 -20.89 -16.49 -16.57
N PRO A 563 -20.59 -17.35 -17.57
CA PRO A 563 -21.18 -18.68 -17.65
C PRO A 563 -20.65 -19.58 -16.54
N VAL A 564 -21.46 -20.55 -16.11
CA VAL A 564 -21.06 -21.58 -15.13
C VAL A 564 -19.86 -22.39 -15.66
N GLY A 565 -18.89 -22.67 -14.77
CA GLY A 565 -17.63 -23.37 -15.07
C GLY A 565 -16.42 -22.47 -14.91
N THR A 566 -15.24 -22.98 -15.23
CA THR A 566 -13.96 -22.29 -15.06
C THR A 566 -13.21 -22.15 -16.39
N SER A 567 -12.47 -21.05 -16.53
CA SER A 567 -11.52 -20.83 -17.63
C SER A 567 -10.24 -20.26 -17.06
N ILE A 568 -9.12 -20.93 -17.33
CA ILE A 568 -7.78 -20.55 -16.92
C ILE A 568 -6.99 -20.23 -18.17
N LYS A 569 -6.55 -18.98 -18.28
CA LYS A 569 -5.69 -18.46 -19.35
C LYS A 569 -4.28 -18.25 -18.77
N VAL A 570 -3.27 -18.83 -19.42
CA VAL A 570 -1.87 -18.67 -19.03
C VAL A 570 -1.07 -18.08 -20.18
N LEU A 571 -0.24 -17.08 -19.90
CA LEU A 571 0.72 -16.53 -20.85
C LEU A 571 1.98 -17.39 -20.86
N VAL A 572 2.40 -17.83 -22.04
CA VAL A 572 3.48 -18.80 -22.23
C VAL A 572 4.63 -18.14 -22.99
N ASP A 573 5.84 -18.16 -22.44
CA ASP A 573 7.05 -17.70 -23.09
C ASP A 573 7.52 -18.66 -24.20
N LEU A 574 8.49 -18.22 -25.02
CA LEU A 574 9.01 -19.00 -26.14
C LEU A 574 9.64 -20.34 -25.70
N LYS A 575 10.35 -20.34 -24.55
CA LYS A 575 11.02 -21.56 -24.07
C LYS A 575 9.97 -22.61 -23.71
N ARG A 576 9.00 -22.25 -22.89
CA ARG A 576 7.93 -23.16 -22.45
C ARG A 576 6.97 -23.53 -23.57
N TYR A 577 6.73 -22.61 -24.51
CA TYR A 577 5.97 -22.91 -25.72
C TYR A 577 6.66 -24.03 -26.54
N ASN A 578 7.96 -23.90 -26.78
CA ASN A 578 8.73 -24.91 -27.48
C ASN A 578 8.75 -26.26 -26.73
N GLU A 579 8.81 -26.22 -25.39
CA GLU A 579 8.74 -27.43 -24.55
C GLU A 579 7.36 -28.09 -24.65
N LEU A 580 6.28 -27.33 -24.60
CA LEU A 580 4.93 -27.84 -24.78
C LEU A 580 4.70 -28.50 -26.12
N ILE A 581 5.28 -27.94 -27.19
CA ILE A 581 5.17 -28.47 -28.55
C ILE A 581 6.18 -29.63 -28.81
N LYS A 582 7.40 -29.55 -28.24
CA LYS A 582 8.49 -30.50 -28.46
C LYS A 582 8.31 -31.85 -27.80
N ASN A 583 7.42 -31.98 -26.82
CA ASN A 583 7.37 -33.19 -26.00
C ASN A 583 6.80 -34.42 -26.69
N ALA A 584 7.05 -34.45 -27.95
CA ALA A 584 6.85 -35.62 -28.77
C ALA A 584 8.14 -35.98 -29.49
N ALA A 585 9.21 -36.21 -28.81
CA ALA A 585 10.49 -36.61 -29.38
C ALA A 585 10.44 -37.85 -30.31
N LYS A 586 9.24 -38.44 -30.46
CA LYS A 586 8.99 -39.55 -31.39
C LYS A 586 7.62 -39.51 -32.08
N THR A 587 6.75 -38.54 -31.75
CA THR A 587 5.44 -38.38 -32.40
C THR A 587 5.19 -36.90 -32.63
N THR A 588 4.49 -36.54 -33.70
CA THR A 588 4.27 -35.17 -34.17
C THR A 588 3.23 -34.39 -33.33
N ARG A 589 2.95 -34.79 -32.09
CA ARG A 589 1.93 -34.13 -31.25
C ARG A 589 2.36 -34.00 -29.79
N PRO A 590 1.96 -32.92 -29.10
CA PRO A 590 2.25 -32.67 -27.69
C PRO A 590 1.76 -33.77 -26.76
N ALA A 591 2.47 -34.01 -25.65
CA ALA A 591 2.17 -35.05 -24.67
C ALA A 591 0.75 -34.94 -24.08
N PHE A 592 0.23 -33.68 -23.89
CA PHE A 592 -1.10 -33.48 -23.33
C PHE A 592 -2.24 -33.94 -24.24
N PHE A 593 -1.98 -34.26 -25.51
CA PHE A 593 -2.96 -34.89 -26.41
C PHE A 593 -3.25 -36.33 -26.03
N ASP A 594 -2.32 -37.01 -25.38
CA ASP A 594 -2.46 -38.41 -25.01
C ASP A 594 -2.98 -38.65 -23.62
N TRP A 595 -3.08 -37.59 -22.80
CA TRP A 595 -3.58 -37.68 -21.43
C TRP A 595 -5.10 -37.65 -21.36
N TYR A 596 -5.68 -38.42 -20.44
CA TYR A 596 -7.11 -38.46 -20.18
C TYR A 596 -7.97 -38.69 -21.44
N ARG A 597 -7.69 -39.78 -22.18
CA ARG A 597 -8.57 -40.24 -23.26
C ARG A 597 -9.81 -40.90 -22.68
N LEU A 598 -10.73 -40.05 -22.24
CA LEU A 598 -11.98 -40.45 -21.59
C LEU A 598 -13.13 -40.33 -22.60
N SER A 599 -14.11 -41.25 -22.48
CA SER A 599 -15.40 -41.11 -23.17
C SER A 599 -16.28 -40.05 -22.51
N LYS A 600 -16.17 -39.88 -21.18
CA LYS A 600 -16.82 -38.84 -20.37
C LYS A 600 -15.93 -38.46 -19.18
N PRO A 601 -15.80 -37.16 -18.87
CA PRO A 601 -16.23 -36.01 -19.69
C PRO A 601 -15.50 -35.94 -21.05
N THR A 602 -16.15 -35.32 -22.02
CA THR A 602 -15.59 -35.11 -23.37
C THR A 602 -14.51 -34.02 -23.35
N ILE A 603 -13.38 -34.24 -24.03
CA ILE A 603 -12.25 -33.32 -23.99
C ILE A 603 -11.78 -32.98 -25.39
N SER A 604 -11.78 -31.68 -25.75
CA SER A 604 -11.13 -31.21 -26.99
C SER A 604 -9.76 -30.60 -26.72
N ARG A 605 -8.87 -30.79 -27.70
CA ARG A 605 -7.51 -30.27 -27.67
C ARG A 605 -7.21 -29.64 -29.01
N GLU A 606 -6.84 -28.37 -28.99
CA GLU A 606 -6.62 -27.57 -30.19
C GLU A 606 -5.28 -26.80 -30.07
N ILE A 607 -4.48 -26.88 -31.12
CA ILE A 607 -3.34 -25.98 -31.31
C ILE A 607 -3.66 -25.11 -32.51
N VAL A 608 -3.70 -23.81 -32.32
CA VAL A 608 -3.86 -22.83 -33.37
C VAL A 608 -2.46 -22.40 -33.80
N ASP A 609 -1.84 -23.20 -34.66
CA ASP A 609 -0.63 -22.77 -35.36
C ASP A 609 -0.99 -22.55 -36.83
N THR A 610 -0.59 -21.42 -37.37
CA THR A 610 -0.78 -21.10 -38.79
C THR A 610 -0.06 -22.08 -39.73
N ARG A 611 0.83 -22.93 -39.22
CA ARG A 611 1.62 -23.92 -39.98
C ARG A 611 1.10 -25.34 -39.83
N VAL A 612 0.31 -25.66 -38.85
CA VAL A 612 -0.24 -27.01 -38.65
C VAL A 612 -1.60 -26.95 -37.97
N TYR A 613 -2.66 -27.11 -38.73
CA TYR A 613 -4.02 -27.33 -38.17
C TYR A 613 -4.17 -28.82 -37.82
N VAL A 614 -4.19 -29.15 -36.55
CA VAL A 614 -4.53 -30.51 -36.10
C VAL A 614 -5.70 -30.39 -35.10
N SER A 615 -6.91 -30.59 -35.58
CA SER A 615 -8.08 -30.80 -34.74
C SER A 615 -8.28 -32.33 -34.63
N PHE A 616 -8.33 -32.85 -33.40
CA PHE A 616 -8.77 -34.22 -33.13
C PHE A 616 -10.00 -34.21 -32.26
N PRO A 617 -11.00 -35.09 -32.56
CA PRO A 617 -12.21 -35.25 -31.77
C PRO A 617 -11.96 -35.85 -30.39
#